data_b4167bcbe9c4e15055679155e9a615c3
#
_entry.id   b4167bcbe9c4e15055679155e9a615c3
#
_cell.length_a   1.000
_cell.length_b   1.000
_cell.length_c   1.000
_cell.angle_alpha   90.00
_cell.angle_beta   90.00
_cell.angle_gamma   90.00
#
_symmetry.space_group_name_H-M   'P 1'
#
loop_
_entity.id
_entity.type
_entity.pdbx_description
1 polymer ?
#
loop_
_entity_poly.entity_id
_entity_poly.type
_entity_poly.pdbx_seq_one_letter_code
_entity_poly.pdbx_strand_id
1 'polypeptide(L)'
;MQNSLFEIQKLNDGSQPLLHKTDVMCWACDNMELLKSQPNESVNMIYCDILYGTGRNFGDYQDLKPIRSEIESHYLPRLIEMKRVLKQNGSIYLQMDTRINHWMRILMDDVLGYENFRNEICWKYDKWSNVSNCFQRNHDVILFYSFKGAVFNELREPIETRRKRNLVEIVDGKKVSKRIDGEVVYREQFDRPFSDVFTDIPRIPNTGAKVVGYATQKPKELISRFILASTNEGDVVADYYLGSGTTAKVCQELNRNFIGCDLNPKAIEITKARLNGGQ
;
A
#
# COMPACT_ATOMS: atom_id res chain seq x y z
N MET A 1 -19.94 -31.02 7.06
CA MET A 1 -18.54 -31.09 6.60
C MET A 1 -18.19 -29.74 6.04
N GLN A 2 -17.91 -28.79 6.93
CA GLN A 2 -17.43 -27.44 6.66
C GLN A 2 -16.08 -27.36 7.35
N ASN A 3 -15.06 -27.95 6.76
CA ASN A 3 -13.68 -27.72 7.11
C ASN A 3 -13.00 -27.20 5.86
N SER A 4 -12.76 -25.94 5.94
CA SER A 4 -11.41 -25.42 5.98
C SER A 4 -10.91 -24.82 4.68
N LEU A 5 -11.39 -23.63 4.39
CA LEU A 5 -10.56 -22.63 3.69
C LEU A 5 -9.45 -22.11 4.60
N PHE A 6 -9.43 -22.47 5.87
CA PHE A 6 -8.42 -22.07 6.88
C PHE A 6 -7.34 -23.11 7.17
N GLU A 7 -7.29 -24.24 6.48
CA GLU A 7 -6.10 -25.10 6.49
C GLU A 7 -5.02 -24.50 5.60
N ILE A 8 -4.38 -23.58 6.19
CA ILE A 8 -3.17 -22.86 5.84
C ILE A 8 -2.08 -23.87 5.52
N GLN A 9 -1.63 -23.91 4.27
CA GLN A 9 -0.29 -24.43 4.01
C GLN A 9 0.73 -23.49 4.66
N LYS A 10 1.08 -23.77 5.93
CA LYS A 10 2.29 -23.25 6.53
C LYS A 10 3.44 -23.62 5.62
N LEU A 11 4.15 -22.63 5.12
CA LEU A 11 5.42 -22.84 4.45
C LEU A 11 6.44 -23.26 5.53
N ASN A 12 6.45 -24.54 5.87
CA ASN A 12 7.44 -25.13 6.77
C ASN A 12 8.72 -25.38 5.97
N ASP A 13 9.74 -24.61 6.27
CA ASP A 13 11.11 -24.85 5.83
C ASP A 13 11.87 -25.55 6.95
N GLY A 14 11.63 -26.56 7.50
CA GLY A 14 12.39 -27.41 8.41
C GLY A 14 13.53 -26.82 9.27
N SER A 15 13.66 -25.51 9.38
CA SER A 15 14.67 -24.84 10.19
C SER A 15 14.12 -24.52 11.58
N GLN A 16 15.00 -24.61 12.59
CA GLN A 16 14.70 -24.42 14.01
C GLN A 16 13.98 -23.08 14.31
N PRO A 17 13.10 -23.01 15.32
CA PRO A 17 12.30 -21.82 15.60
C PRO A 17 13.20 -20.68 16.08
N LEU A 18 13.47 -19.74 15.21
CA LEU A 18 13.84 -18.40 15.61
C LEU A 18 12.56 -17.71 16.11
N LEU A 19 12.62 -17.15 17.32
CA LEU A 19 11.58 -16.36 17.96
C LEU A 19 10.98 -15.34 16.94
N HIS A 20 9.66 -15.37 16.78
CA HIS A 20 8.85 -14.54 15.87
C HIS A 20 8.86 -14.94 14.38
N LYS A 21 8.30 -16.11 14.08
CA LYS A 21 7.94 -16.45 12.70
C LYS A 21 6.64 -15.71 12.34
N THR A 22 6.72 -14.75 11.43
CA THR A 22 5.54 -14.10 10.85
C THR A 22 4.81 -15.09 9.95
N ASP A 23 3.49 -15.21 10.12
CA ASP A 23 2.67 -16.03 9.24
C ASP A 23 2.41 -15.27 7.93
N VAL A 24 2.88 -15.84 6.81
CA VAL A 24 2.63 -15.32 5.45
C VAL A 24 1.77 -16.33 4.71
N MET A 25 0.54 -15.93 4.35
CA MET A 25 -0.49 -16.78 3.79
C MET A 25 -0.95 -16.25 2.43
N CYS A 26 -0.83 -17.07 1.38
CA CYS A 26 -1.19 -16.69 0.00
C CYS A 26 -1.99 -17.79 -0.68
N TRP A 27 -3.08 -17.43 -1.38
CA TRP A 27 -3.97 -18.33 -2.09
C TRP A 27 -4.15 -17.97 -3.56
N ALA A 28 -4.29 -19.00 -4.42
CA ALA A 28 -4.75 -18.83 -5.79
C ALA A 28 -6.28 -18.92 -5.82
N CYS A 29 -6.96 -17.78 -5.69
CA CYS A 29 -8.42 -17.69 -5.69
C CYS A 29 -8.92 -16.29 -6.07
N ASP A 30 -10.21 -16.16 -6.35
CA ASP A 30 -10.85 -14.84 -6.46
C ASP A 30 -10.81 -14.12 -5.11
N ASN A 31 -10.50 -12.83 -5.15
CA ASN A 31 -10.36 -12.03 -3.93
C ASN A 31 -11.67 -11.91 -3.13
N MET A 32 -12.84 -11.97 -3.77
CA MET A 32 -14.13 -12.01 -3.07
C MET A 32 -14.31 -13.30 -2.27
N GLU A 33 -13.75 -14.40 -2.75
CA GLU A 33 -13.77 -15.68 -2.03
C GLU A 33 -12.94 -15.58 -0.75
N LEU A 34 -11.70 -15.10 -0.86
CA LEU A 34 -10.84 -14.86 0.30
C LEU A 34 -11.44 -13.84 1.26
N LEU A 35 -11.91 -12.70 0.78
CA LEU A 35 -12.52 -11.65 1.59
C LEU A 35 -13.69 -12.21 2.42
N LYS A 36 -14.63 -12.93 1.79
CA LYS A 36 -15.79 -13.52 2.47
C LYS A 36 -15.42 -14.58 3.51
N SER A 37 -14.29 -15.26 3.35
CA SER A 37 -13.82 -16.28 4.29
C SER A 37 -13.17 -15.69 5.54
N GLN A 38 -12.73 -14.41 5.49
CA GLN A 38 -12.04 -13.76 6.61
C GLN A 38 -13.03 -13.27 7.69
N PRO A 39 -12.63 -13.33 8.98
CA PRO A 39 -13.39 -12.72 10.05
C PRO A 39 -13.49 -11.19 9.91
N ASN A 40 -14.53 -10.60 10.49
CA ASN A 40 -14.61 -9.15 10.63
C ASN A 40 -13.43 -8.64 11.43
N GLU A 41 -12.96 -7.44 11.10
CA GLU A 41 -11.94 -6.71 11.90
C GLU A 41 -10.67 -7.53 12.17
N SER A 42 -10.24 -8.34 11.19
CA SER A 42 -9.07 -9.22 11.29
C SER A 42 -7.78 -8.62 10.74
N VAL A 43 -7.86 -7.56 9.93
CA VAL A 43 -6.75 -6.95 9.20
C VAL A 43 -6.45 -5.54 9.73
N ASN A 44 -5.16 -5.25 9.99
CA ASN A 44 -4.72 -3.92 10.44
C ASN A 44 -4.53 -2.95 9.26
N MET A 45 -4.02 -3.45 8.14
CA MET A 45 -3.76 -2.65 6.96
C MET A 45 -4.06 -3.43 5.69
N ILE A 46 -4.70 -2.78 4.73
CA ILE A 46 -4.88 -3.27 3.37
C ILE A 46 -4.03 -2.40 2.43
N TYR A 47 -3.21 -3.04 1.59
CA TYR A 47 -2.60 -2.42 0.43
C TYR A 47 -2.93 -3.27 -0.79
N CYS A 48 -3.40 -2.64 -1.86
CA CYS A 48 -3.64 -3.32 -3.13
C CYS A 48 -3.21 -2.44 -4.31
N ASP A 49 -2.42 -3.03 -5.21
CA ASP A 49 -2.15 -2.51 -6.53
C ASP A 49 -3.25 -3.04 -7.48
N ILE A 50 -4.36 -2.30 -7.55
CA ILE A 50 -5.59 -2.78 -8.21
C ILE A 50 -5.50 -2.74 -9.74
N LEU A 51 -6.49 -3.29 -10.45
CA LEU A 51 -6.58 -3.21 -11.91
C LEU A 51 -6.76 -1.75 -12.35
N TYR A 52 -6.00 -1.33 -13.36
CA TYR A 52 -5.86 0.08 -13.75
C TYR A 52 -6.91 0.59 -14.73
N GLY A 53 -7.81 -0.29 -15.19
CA GLY A 53 -8.81 0.08 -16.18
C GLY A 53 -8.19 0.43 -17.54
N THR A 54 -7.15 -0.28 -17.97
CA THR A 54 -6.53 -0.07 -19.28
C THR A 54 -7.23 -0.81 -20.41
N GLY A 55 -8.06 -1.81 -20.08
CA GLY A 55 -8.72 -2.71 -21.01
C GLY A 55 -7.77 -3.70 -21.70
N ARG A 56 -6.49 -3.77 -21.29
CA ARG A 56 -5.46 -4.58 -21.93
C ARG A 56 -5.39 -5.97 -21.33
N ASN A 57 -5.01 -6.93 -22.17
CA ASN A 57 -4.58 -8.25 -21.71
C ASN A 57 -3.05 -8.21 -21.52
N PHE A 58 -2.57 -8.49 -20.31
CA PHE A 58 -1.16 -8.51 -19.95
C PHE A 58 -0.55 -9.93 -20.02
N GLY A 59 -1.34 -10.93 -20.44
CA GLY A 59 -0.94 -12.34 -20.46
C GLY A 59 -1.11 -13.01 -19.10
N ASP A 60 -0.66 -12.36 -18.03
CA ASP A 60 -0.83 -12.84 -16.65
C ASP A 60 -2.24 -12.54 -16.12
N TYR A 61 -2.91 -11.48 -16.61
CA TYR A 61 -4.27 -11.09 -16.26
C TYR A 61 -4.92 -10.20 -17.33
N GLN A 62 -6.27 -10.16 -17.34
CA GLN A 62 -7.08 -9.26 -18.13
C GLN A 62 -7.49 -8.05 -17.28
N ASP A 63 -7.12 -6.85 -17.73
CA ASP A 63 -7.49 -5.60 -17.05
C ASP A 63 -8.93 -5.18 -17.42
N LEU A 64 -9.59 -4.47 -16.51
CA LEU A 64 -10.92 -3.89 -16.71
C LEU A 64 -10.87 -2.81 -17.80
N LYS A 65 -12.00 -2.57 -18.45
CA LYS A 65 -12.14 -1.40 -19.33
C LYS A 65 -12.36 -0.14 -18.49
N PRO A 66 -11.92 1.05 -18.98
CA PRO A 66 -12.15 2.31 -18.29
C PRO A 66 -13.61 2.78 -18.50
N ILE A 67 -14.57 1.97 -18.08
CA ILE A 67 -16.00 2.24 -18.15
C ILE A 67 -16.50 2.30 -16.71
N ARG A 68 -17.12 3.43 -16.34
CA ARG A 68 -17.54 3.70 -14.95
C ARG A 68 -18.36 2.57 -14.35
N SER A 69 -19.37 2.08 -15.06
CA SER A 69 -20.23 1.00 -14.55
C SER A 69 -19.48 -0.34 -14.33
N GLU A 70 -18.48 -0.66 -15.18
CA GLU A 70 -17.64 -1.84 -14.98
C GLU A 70 -16.76 -1.69 -13.74
N ILE A 71 -16.16 -0.51 -13.55
CA ILE A 71 -15.33 -0.19 -12.38
C ILE A 71 -16.17 -0.25 -11.11
N GLU A 72 -17.33 0.42 -11.08
CA GLU A 72 -18.21 0.42 -9.91
C GLU A 72 -18.72 -0.99 -9.57
N SER A 73 -19.19 -1.75 -10.55
CA SER A 73 -19.69 -3.12 -10.32
C SER A 73 -18.61 -4.08 -9.83
N HIS A 74 -17.36 -3.90 -10.25
CA HIS A 74 -16.24 -4.71 -9.79
C HIS A 74 -15.79 -4.33 -8.39
N TYR A 75 -15.60 -3.02 -8.12
CA TYR A 75 -14.95 -2.58 -6.87
C TYR A 75 -15.90 -2.39 -5.70
N LEU A 76 -17.15 -1.96 -5.93
CA LEU A 76 -18.07 -1.69 -4.83
C LEU A 76 -18.25 -2.89 -3.87
N PRO A 77 -18.56 -4.12 -4.34
CA PRO A 77 -18.69 -5.27 -3.43
C PRO A 77 -17.37 -5.61 -2.72
N ARG A 78 -16.22 -5.42 -3.38
CA ARG A 78 -14.90 -5.65 -2.82
C ARG A 78 -14.55 -4.63 -1.74
N LEU A 79 -14.85 -3.37 -1.95
CA LEU A 79 -14.65 -2.30 -0.96
C LEU A 79 -15.49 -2.52 0.30
N ILE A 80 -16.74 -2.97 0.14
CA ILE A 80 -17.61 -3.32 1.27
C ILE A 80 -16.98 -4.43 2.12
N GLU A 81 -16.50 -5.50 1.47
CA GLU A 81 -15.83 -6.60 2.17
C GLU A 81 -14.46 -6.19 2.75
N MET A 82 -13.67 -5.37 2.04
CA MET A 82 -12.41 -4.81 2.56
C MET A 82 -12.67 -3.99 3.83
N LYS A 83 -13.74 -3.16 3.84
CA LYS A 83 -14.15 -2.43 5.05
C LYS A 83 -14.52 -3.38 6.19
N ARG A 84 -15.25 -4.46 5.90
CA ARG A 84 -15.70 -5.44 6.91
C ARG A 84 -14.53 -6.16 7.60
N VAL A 85 -13.52 -6.57 6.81
CA VAL A 85 -12.34 -7.28 7.35
C VAL A 85 -11.32 -6.34 7.99
N LEU A 86 -11.34 -5.05 7.64
CA LEU A 86 -10.45 -4.06 8.21
C LEU A 86 -10.86 -3.72 9.64
N LYS A 87 -9.90 -3.66 10.56
CA LYS A 87 -10.13 -3.25 11.96
C LYS A 87 -10.69 -1.83 12.04
N GLN A 88 -11.43 -1.52 13.10
CA GLN A 88 -11.99 -0.17 13.35
C GLN A 88 -10.93 0.93 13.45
N ASN A 89 -9.69 0.56 13.69
CA ASN A 89 -8.52 1.44 13.67
C ASN A 89 -7.53 1.08 12.55
N GLY A 90 -8.02 0.49 11.48
CA GLY A 90 -7.20 0.06 10.36
C GLY A 90 -6.95 1.15 9.31
N SER A 91 -6.09 0.83 8.36
CA SER A 91 -5.70 1.69 7.24
C SER A 91 -5.81 0.96 5.91
N ILE A 92 -6.19 1.68 4.84
CA ILE A 92 -6.28 1.11 3.49
C ILE A 92 -5.60 2.03 2.47
N TYR A 93 -4.77 1.44 1.61
CA TYR A 93 -4.09 2.06 0.50
C TYR A 93 -4.48 1.33 -0.79
N LEU A 94 -5.08 2.04 -1.74
CA LEU A 94 -5.37 1.49 -3.07
C LEU A 94 -4.59 2.27 -4.12
N GLN A 95 -3.69 1.57 -4.80
CA GLN A 95 -2.87 2.12 -5.89
C GLN A 95 -3.53 1.85 -7.23
N MET A 96 -3.54 2.86 -8.10
CA MET A 96 -4.16 2.81 -9.41
C MET A 96 -3.61 3.85 -10.39
N ASP A 97 -3.95 3.69 -11.66
CA ASP A 97 -3.70 4.67 -12.72
C ASP A 97 -4.72 5.83 -12.65
N THR A 98 -4.33 6.98 -13.16
CA THR A 98 -5.18 8.19 -13.23
C THR A 98 -6.45 8.03 -14.07
N ARG A 99 -6.63 6.93 -14.80
CA ARG A 99 -7.84 6.66 -15.59
C ARG A 99 -9.07 6.44 -14.73
N ILE A 100 -8.90 5.82 -13.56
CA ILE A 100 -10.01 5.37 -12.71
C ILE A 100 -10.01 6.00 -11.32
N ASN A 101 -8.96 6.74 -10.92
CA ASN A 101 -8.80 7.27 -9.57
C ASN A 101 -10.00 8.12 -9.10
N HIS A 102 -10.57 8.91 -9.99
CA HIS A 102 -11.71 9.77 -9.69
C HIS A 102 -12.99 8.98 -9.37
N TRP A 103 -13.26 7.86 -10.06
CA TRP A 103 -14.38 6.97 -9.71
C TRP A 103 -14.10 6.20 -8.43
N MET A 104 -12.87 5.70 -8.29
CA MET A 104 -12.46 4.98 -7.08
C MET A 104 -12.49 5.87 -5.85
N ARG A 105 -12.14 7.16 -5.98
CA ARG A 105 -12.22 8.12 -4.89
C ARG A 105 -13.67 8.28 -4.40
N ILE A 106 -14.64 8.43 -5.31
CA ILE A 106 -16.05 8.53 -4.97
C ILE A 106 -16.53 7.24 -4.27
N LEU A 107 -16.22 6.07 -4.84
CA LEU A 107 -16.60 4.79 -4.23
C LEU A 107 -16.00 4.59 -2.83
N MET A 108 -14.75 4.99 -2.63
CA MET A 108 -14.10 4.89 -1.32
C MET A 108 -14.69 5.88 -0.32
N ASP A 109 -15.03 7.09 -0.73
CA ASP A 109 -15.74 8.07 0.11
C ASP A 109 -17.11 7.52 0.55
N ASP A 110 -17.87 6.91 -0.37
CA ASP A 110 -19.19 6.34 -0.08
C ASP A 110 -19.12 5.13 0.87
N VAL A 111 -18.13 4.26 0.68
CA VAL A 111 -18.01 3.03 1.47
C VAL A 111 -17.28 3.27 2.79
N LEU A 112 -16.16 3.97 2.76
CA LEU A 112 -15.26 4.12 3.93
C LEU A 112 -15.62 5.35 4.77
N GLY A 113 -16.25 6.35 4.16
CA GLY A 113 -16.55 7.66 4.75
C GLY A 113 -15.47 8.69 4.37
N TYR A 114 -15.92 9.86 3.86
CA TYR A 114 -15.02 10.96 3.48
C TYR A 114 -14.14 11.44 4.64
N GLU A 115 -14.64 11.40 5.86
CA GLU A 115 -13.94 11.80 7.08
C GLU A 115 -12.70 10.94 7.38
N ASN A 116 -12.62 9.74 6.81
CA ASN A 116 -11.50 8.81 6.94
C ASN A 116 -10.44 8.97 5.86
N PHE A 117 -10.70 9.80 4.85
CA PHE A 117 -9.71 10.15 3.84
C PHE A 117 -8.54 10.91 4.46
N ARG A 118 -7.31 10.53 4.07
CA ARG A 118 -6.08 11.15 4.55
C ARG A 118 -5.32 11.85 3.43
N ASN A 119 -4.93 11.10 2.39
CA ASN A 119 -4.15 11.63 1.28
C ASN A 119 -4.51 10.98 -0.04
N GLU A 120 -4.39 11.74 -1.11
CA GLU A 120 -4.12 11.25 -2.45
C GLU A 120 -2.61 11.34 -2.66
N ILE A 121 -1.94 10.18 -2.65
CA ILE A 121 -0.48 10.11 -2.80
C ILE A 121 -0.16 9.96 -4.27
N CYS A 122 0.73 10.82 -4.78
CA CYS A 122 1.23 10.77 -6.13
C CYS A 122 2.63 10.11 -6.12
N TRP A 123 2.74 8.90 -6.67
CA TRP A 123 4.04 8.27 -6.90
C TRP A 123 4.50 8.55 -8.32
N LYS A 124 5.41 9.52 -8.45
CA LYS A 124 6.01 9.96 -9.73
C LYS A 124 7.23 9.08 -10.06
N TYR A 125 7.30 8.63 -11.30
CA TYR A 125 8.41 7.87 -11.85
C TYR A 125 8.73 8.29 -13.27
N ASP A 126 9.95 8.01 -13.73
CA ASP A 126 10.33 8.30 -15.10
C ASP A 126 9.93 7.14 -16.03
N LYS A 127 9.19 7.49 -17.07
CA LYS A 127 8.74 6.59 -18.11
C LYS A 127 8.78 7.32 -19.44
N TRP A 128 9.55 6.78 -20.36
CA TRP A 128 9.55 7.31 -21.71
C TRP A 128 8.28 6.89 -22.45
N SER A 129 7.59 7.84 -23.07
CA SER A 129 6.47 7.58 -23.98
C SER A 129 6.40 8.63 -25.07
N ASN A 130 6.11 8.19 -26.30
CA ASN A 130 5.89 9.09 -27.42
C ASN A 130 4.42 9.55 -27.39
N VAL A 131 4.16 10.69 -26.77
CA VAL A 131 2.85 11.35 -26.80
C VAL A 131 3.02 12.76 -27.38
N SER A 132 2.11 13.16 -28.27
CA SER A 132 2.17 14.45 -28.98
C SER A 132 0.96 15.36 -28.70
N ASN A 133 -0.08 14.82 -28.08
CA ASN A 133 -1.36 15.53 -27.86
C ASN A 133 -1.75 15.70 -26.39
N CYS A 134 -0.90 15.25 -25.48
CA CYS A 134 -1.10 15.41 -24.03
C CYS A 134 0.22 15.30 -23.29
N PHE A 135 0.22 15.62 -21.98
CA PHE A 135 1.38 15.38 -21.13
C PHE A 135 1.60 13.89 -20.89
N GLN A 136 2.86 13.48 -20.67
CA GLN A 136 3.19 12.11 -20.32
C GLN A 136 2.59 11.74 -18.94
N ARG A 137 1.99 10.56 -18.87
CA ARG A 137 1.48 10.01 -17.60
C ARG A 137 2.59 9.24 -16.90
N ASN A 138 3.25 9.90 -15.99
CA ASN A 138 4.45 9.41 -15.29
C ASN A 138 4.22 9.27 -13.79
N HIS A 139 2.99 8.95 -13.39
CA HIS A 139 2.68 8.69 -11.97
C HIS A 139 1.50 7.74 -11.83
N ASP A 140 1.49 7.05 -10.70
CA ASP A 140 0.33 6.36 -10.16
C ASP A 140 -0.25 7.17 -9.00
N VAL A 141 -1.52 6.96 -8.72
CA VAL A 141 -2.24 7.54 -7.58
C VAL A 141 -2.47 6.45 -6.54
N ILE A 142 -2.22 6.77 -5.27
CA ILE A 142 -2.56 5.89 -4.14
C ILE A 142 -3.53 6.65 -3.24
N LEU A 143 -4.75 6.14 -3.11
CA LEU A 143 -5.75 6.68 -2.21
C LEU A 143 -5.54 6.09 -0.82
N PHE A 144 -5.32 6.94 0.17
CA PHE A 144 -5.08 6.55 1.56
C PHE A 144 -6.25 6.96 2.45
N TYR A 145 -6.84 5.97 3.12
CA TYR A 145 -7.86 6.14 4.15
C TYR A 145 -7.39 5.47 5.44
N SER A 146 -7.70 6.09 6.57
CA SER A 146 -7.46 5.48 7.88
C SER A 146 -8.54 5.87 8.87
N PHE A 147 -8.99 4.89 9.67
CA PHE A 147 -10.02 5.08 10.66
C PHE A 147 -9.47 5.69 11.96
N LYS A 148 -10.37 6.16 12.82
CA LYS A 148 -9.99 6.80 14.09
C LYS A 148 -9.15 5.86 14.96
N GLY A 149 -8.00 6.34 15.41
CA GLY A 149 -7.08 5.55 16.23
C GLY A 149 -6.16 4.61 15.45
N ALA A 150 -6.14 4.70 14.11
CA ALA A 150 -5.20 3.98 13.29
C ALA A 150 -3.75 4.34 13.62
N VAL A 151 -2.87 3.35 13.49
CA VAL A 151 -1.43 3.58 13.60
C VAL A 151 -0.99 4.50 12.46
N PHE A 152 -0.25 5.56 12.80
CA PHE A 152 0.50 6.35 11.83
C PHE A 152 1.85 6.75 12.43
N ASN A 153 2.88 6.03 12.02
CA ASN A 153 4.27 6.31 12.37
C ASN A 153 4.80 7.38 11.42
N GLU A 154 5.08 8.58 11.93
CA GLU A 154 5.61 9.66 11.10
C GLU A 154 6.98 9.28 10.54
N LEU A 155 7.04 9.02 9.24
CA LEU A 155 8.28 8.81 8.53
C LEU A 155 8.87 10.16 8.11
N ARG A 156 10.20 10.28 8.19
CA ARG A 156 10.89 11.53 7.93
C ARG A 156 11.99 11.34 6.88
N GLU A 157 12.20 12.36 6.06
CA GLU A 157 13.25 12.41 5.06
C GLU A 157 14.25 13.53 5.38
N PRO A 158 15.56 13.36 5.09
CA PRO A 158 16.54 14.41 5.24
C PRO A 158 16.25 15.56 4.29
N ILE A 159 16.57 16.80 4.71
CA ILE A 159 16.50 17.97 3.86
C ILE A 159 17.91 18.41 3.46
N GLU A 160 18.11 18.71 2.17
CA GLU A 160 19.42 19.12 1.63
C GLU A 160 19.88 20.47 2.19
N THR A 161 18.92 21.37 2.40
CA THR A 161 19.21 22.70 2.93
C THR A 161 18.71 22.82 4.36
N ARG A 162 19.64 23.07 5.30
CA ARG A 162 19.30 23.34 6.70
C ARG A 162 18.29 24.48 6.80
N ARG A 163 17.17 24.25 7.43
CA ARG A 163 16.16 25.28 7.69
C ARG A 163 16.17 25.64 9.17
N LYS A 164 16.18 26.92 9.45
CA LYS A 164 15.92 27.43 10.80
C LYS A 164 14.42 27.54 11.01
N ARG A 165 13.90 26.91 12.03
CA ARG A 165 12.50 27.00 12.41
C ARG A 165 12.39 27.67 13.78
N ASN A 166 11.49 28.65 13.90
CA ASN A 166 11.22 29.26 15.19
C ASN A 166 10.78 28.23 16.20
N LEU A 167 11.37 28.22 17.38
CA LEU A 167 10.74 27.56 18.51
C LEU A 167 9.49 28.35 18.88
N VAL A 168 8.40 27.63 19.11
CA VAL A 168 7.13 28.22 19.54
C VAL A 168 6.80 27.79 20.96
N GLU A 169 6.20 28.71 21.71
CA GLU A 169 5.61 28.47 23.03
C GLU A 169 4.13 28.88 23.01
N ILE A 170 3.38 28.39 23.97
CA ILE A 170 1.97 28.74 24.10
C ILE A 170 1.87 29.79 25.24
N VAL A 171 1.44 31.00 24.87
CA VAL A 171 1.15 32.09 25.81
C VAL A 171 -0.32 32.47 25.64
N ASP A 172 -1.09 32.41 26.70
CA ASP A 172 -2.55 32.71 26.71
C ASP A 172 -3.33 31.93 25.62
N GLY A 173 -2.97 30.63 25.43
CA GLY A 173 -3.60 29.76 24.43
C GLY A 173 -3.18 30.02 22.97
N LYS A 174 -2.29 30.99 22.73
CA LYS A 174 -1.80 31.33 21.38
C LYS A 174 -0.37 30.85 21.18
N LYS A 175 -0.09 30.32 19.97
CA LYS A 175 1.29 29.97 19.56
C LYS A 175 2.06 31.26 19.25
N VAL A 176 3.12 31.53 19.98
CA VAL A 176 4.04 32.67 19.75
C VAL A 176 5.46 32.15 19.55
N SER A 177 6.28 32.89 18.82
CA SER A 177 7.71 32.58 18.69
C SER A 177 8.41 32.77 20.04
N LYS A 178 9.10 31.72 20.52
CA LYS A 178 9.89 31.80 21.75
C LYS A 178 10.98 32.82 21.58
N ARG A 179 11.15 33.72 22.58
CA ARG A 179 12.19 34.73 22.60
C ARG A 179 13.03 34.57 23.88
N ILE A 180 14.32 34.78 23.73
CA ILE A 180 15.29 34.91 24.83
C ILE A 180 16.00 36.24 24.62
N ASP A 181 16.03 37.09 25.62
CA ASP A 181 16.61 38.47 25.57
C ASP A 181 16.08 39.29 24.38
N GLY A 182 14.79 39.11 24.02
CA GLY A 182 14.15 39.82 22.92
C GLY A 182 14.37 39.20 21.55
N GLU A 183 15.28 38.25 21.39
CA GLU A 183 15.56 37.58 20.13
C GLU A 183 14.78 36.27 19.95
N VAL A 184 14.37 36.02 18.72
CA VAL A 184 13.65 34.77 18.38
C VAL A 184 14.62 33.58 18.42
N VAL A 185 14.25 32.55 19.16
CA VAL A 185 15.02 31.31 19.24
C VAL A 185 14.68 30.40 18.08
N TYR A 186 15.69 29.93 17.36
CA TYR A 186 15.56 29.02 16.23
C TYR A 186 16.10 27.64 16.59
N ARG A 187 15.46 26.62 16.05
CA ARG A 187 15.96 25.23 16.00
C ARG A 187 16.40 24.94 14.57
N GLU A 188 17.57 24.38 14.40
CA GLU A 188 17.96 23.80 13.12
C GLU A 188 17.13 22.54 12.84
N GLN A 189 16.64 22.43 11.62
CA GLN A 189 15.89 21.28 11.16
C GLN A 189 16.66 20.59 10.04
N PHE A 190 16.92 19.29 10.22
CA PHE A 190 17.70 18.46 9.31
C PHE A 190 16.84 17.47 8.52
N ASP A 191 15.59 17.34 8.90
CA ASP A 191 14.63 16.42 8.31
C ASP A 191 13.23 17.04 8.26
N ARG A 192 12.34 16.42 7.48
CA ARG A 192 10.92 16.79 7.39
C ARG A 192 10.07 15.53 7.26
N PRO A 193 8.77 15.55 7.63
CA PRO A 193 7.83 14.49 7.25
C PRO A 193 7.85 14.30 5.73
N PHE A 194 7.70 13.06 5.25
CA PHE A 194 7.50 12.81 3.82
C PHE A 194 6.29 13.58 3.30
N SER A 195 6.43 14.13 2.10
CA SER A 195 5.30 14.68 1.34
C SER A 195 4.48 13.55 0.74
N ASP A 196 3.25 13.84 0.31
CA ASP A 196 2.40 12.91 -0.45
C ASP A 196 2.74 12.84 -1.95
N VAL A 197 3.82 13.50 -2.38
CA VAL A 197 4.38 13.39 -3.73
C VAL A 197 5.73 12.67 -3.63
N PHE A 198 5.76 11.39 -3.99
CA PHE A 198 6.95 10.56 -3.96
C PHE A 198 7.70 10.65 -5.29
N THR A 199 8.91 11.18 -5.25
CA THR A 199 9.78 11.35 -6.43
C THR A 199 11.10 10.61 -6.31
N ASP A 200 11.35 10.02 -5.16
CA ASP A 200 12.61 9.39 -4.76
C ASP A 200 12.65 7.88 -5.02
N ILE A 201 11.51 7.27 -5.39
CA ILE A 201 11.40 5.83 -5.65
C ILE A 201 11.22 5.60 -7.15
N PRO A 202 12.24 5.10 -7.86
CA PRO A 202 12.12 4.77 -9.26
C PRO A 202 11.25 3.53 -9.48
N ARG A 203 10.57 3.44 -10.63
CA ARG A 203 9.90 2.21 -11.04
C ARG A 203 10.92 1.11 -11.36
N ILE A 204 10.52 -0.14 -11.24
CA ILE A 204 11.33 -1.27 -11.68
C ILE A 204 11.34 -1.28 -13.22
N PRO A 205 12.50 -1.34 -13.87
CA PRO A 205 12.59 -1.53 -15.32
C PRO A 205 11.94 -2.85 -15.75
N ASN A 206 11.44 -2.92 -16.99
CA ASN A 206 10.81 -4.14 -17.51
C ASN A 206 11.81 -5.29 -17.77
N THR A 207 13.11 -5.01 -17.71
CA THR A 207 14.22 -5.97 -17.94
C THR A 207 15.30 -5.79 -16.89
N GLY A 208 16.01 -6.85 -16.57
CA GLY A 208 17.16 -6.82 -15.65
C GLY A 208 16.96 -7.68 -14.40
N ALA A 209 17.99 -7.74 -13.54
CA ALA A 209 18.06 -8.63 -12.37
C ALA A 209 16.99 -8.37 -11.28
N LYS A 210 16.28 -7.24 -11.31
CA LYS A 210 15.21 -6.91 -10.36
C LYS A 210 13.83 -7.44 -10.78
N VAL A 211 13.72 -8.05 -11.98
CA VAL A 211 12.44 -8.51 -12.53
C VAL A 211 12.23 -9.97 -12.19
N VAL A 212 11.17 -10.28 -11.47
CA VAL A 212 10.81 -11.67 -11.09
C VAL A 212 9.95 -12.39 -12.13
N GLY A 213 9.86 -11.85 -13.35
CA GLY A 213 9.09 -12.49 -14.44
C GLY A 213 7.56 -12.31 -14.34
N TYR A 214 7.09 -11.33 -13.57
CA TYR A 214 5.68 -10.93 -13.51
C TYR A 214 5.51 -9.49 -13.98
N ALA A 215 4.46 -9.23 -14.76
CA ALA A 215 4.15 -7.90 -15.26
C ALA A 215 3.85 -6.93 -14.10
N THR A 216 4.23 -5.67 -14.26
CA THR A 216 3.84 -4.56 -13.35
C THR A 216 4.33 -4.67 -11.89
N GLN A 217 5.44 -5.37 -11.62
CA GLN A 217 6.04 -5.44 -10.29
C GLN A 217 6.31 -4.05 -9.68
N LYS A 218 5.90 -3.85 -8.42
CA LYS A 218 6.15 -2.59 -7.68
C LYS A 218 7.48 -2.64 -6.90
N PRO A 219 8.15 -1.48 -6.71
CA PRO A 219 9.33 -1.39 -5.85
C PRO A 219 9.02 -1.74 -4.40
N LYS A 220 9.92 -2.48 -3.74
CA LYS A 220 9.80 -2.80 -2.31
C LYS A 220 9.76 -1.53 -1.45
N GLU A 221 10.57 -0.55 -1.80
CA GLU A 221 10.71 0.73 -1.10
C GLU A 221 9.37 1.47 -1.00
N LEU A 222 8.55 1.40 -2.05
CA LEU A 222 7.22 2.02 -2.07
C LEU A 222 6.29 1.36 -1.04
N ILE A 223 6.22 0.03 -1.08
CA ILE A 223 5.34 -0.75 -0.21
C ILE A 223 5.83 -0.70 1.25
N SER A 224 7.15 -0.75 1.47
CA SER A 224 7.75 -0.60 2.80
C SER A 224 7.36 0.71 3.47
N ARG A 225 7.29 1.81 2.70
CA ARG A 225 6.89 3.12 3.21
C ARG A 225 5.48 3.09 3.79
N PHE A 226 4.52 2.47 3.09
CA PHE A 226 3.15 2.37 3.58
C PHE A 226 3.03 1.45 4.80
N ILE A 227 3.69 0.29 4.75
CA ILE A 227 3.66 -0.68 5.85
C ILE A 227 4.27 -0.09 7.12
N LEU A 228 5.44 0.55 7.01
CA LEU A 228 6.10 1.21 8.14
C LEU A 228 5.26 2.36 8.72
N ALA A 229 4.60 3.15 7.86
CA ALA A 229 3.76 4.25 8.29
C ALA A 229 2.51 3.78 9.05
N SER A 230 1.88 2.67 8.64
CA SER A 230 0.53 2.31 9.11
C SER A 230 0.43 1.00 9.88
N THR A 231 1.56 0.40 10.27
CA THR A 231 1.58 -0.84 11.05
C THR A 231 2.74 -0.91 12.03
N ASN A 232 2.57 -1.75 13.05
CA ASN A 232 3.63 -2.20 13.96
C ASN A 232 4.02 -3.66 13.65
N GLU A 233 5.14 -4.14 14.20
CA GLU A 233 5.51 -5.55 14.12
C GLU A 233 4.40 -6.46 14.67
N GLY A 234 4.16 -7.56 13.98
CA GLY A 234 3.08 -8.51 14.31
C GLY A 234 1.69 -8.13 13.77
N ASP A 235 1.48 -6.90 13.28
CA ASP A 235 0.22 -6.51 12.64
C ASP A 235 -0.04 -7.32 11.37
N VAL A 236 -1.32 -7.49 11.03
CA VAL A 236 -1.76 -8.20 9.82
C VAL A 236 -1.94 -7.22 8.67
N VAL A 237 -1.20 -7.44 7.59
CA VAL A 237 -1.34 -6.72 6.32
C VAL A 237 -2.00 -7.63 5.29
N ALA A 238 -2.92 -7.10 4.50
CA ALA A 238 -3.58 -7.85 3.43
C ALA A 238 -3.37 -7.21 2.06
N ASP A 239 -3.24 -8.08 1.02
CA ASP A 239 -3.20 -7.69 -0.39
C ASP A 239 -4.05 -8.65 -1.23
N TYR A 240 -5.18 -8.15 -1.74
CA TYR A 240 -6.15 -8.92 -2.50
C TYR A 240 -5.90 -8.87 -4.02
N TYR A 241 -4.79 -8.26 -4.45
CA TYR A 241 -4.29 -8.17 -5.83
C TYR A 241 -2.78 -8.42 -5.83
N LEU A 242 -2.37 -9.57 -5.28
CA LEU A 242 -1.00 -9.87 -4.85
C LEU A 242 0.06 -9.72 -5.94
N GLY A 243 -0.26 -10.08 -7.20
CA GLY A 243 0.67 -10.03 -8.32
C GLY A 243 1.97 -10.79 -8.03
N SER A 244 3.09 -10.10 -8.15
CA SER A 244 4.43 -10.69 -7.94
C SER A 244 4.80 -10.93 -6.47
N GLY A 245 3.91 -10.68 -5.51
CA GLY A 245 4.14 -10.93 -4.08
C GLY A 245 5.09 -9.94 -3.40
N THR A 246 5.23 -8.72 -3.93
CA THR A 246 6.11 -7.72 -3.31
C THR A 246 5.63 -7.36 -1.91
N THR A 247 4.32 -7.20 -1.70
CA THR A 247 3.72 -6.89 -0.39
C THR A 247 4.02 -8.01 0.62
N ALA A 248 3.84 -9.28 0.23
CA ALA A 248 4.13 -10.43 1.08
C ALA A 248 5.61 -10.47 1.51
N LYS A 249 6.53 -10.22 0.56
CA LYS A 249 7.97 -10.20 0.83
C LYS A 249 8.36 -9.07 1.78
N VAL A 250 7.81 -7.87 1.59
CA VAL A 250 8.05 -6.73 2.50
C VAL A 250 7.50 -7.02 3.90
N CYS A 251 6.31 -7.62 4.02
CA CYS A 251 5.76 -8.02 5.31
C CYS A 251 6.68 -9.00 6.04
N GLN A 252 7.21 -10.03 5.34
CA GLN A 252 8.18 -10.96 5.89
C GLN A 252 9.43 -10.25 6.40
N GLU A 253 10.00 -9.34 5.59
CA GLU A 253 11.23 -8.59 5.93
C GLU A 253 11.03 -7.62 7.10
N LEU A 254 9.81 -7.11 7.29
CA LEU A 254 9.47 -6.16 8.34
C LEU A 254 8.77 -6.78 9.56
N ASN A 255 8.71 -8.11 9.67
CA ASN A 255 8.03 -8.82 10.76
C ASN A 255 6.53 -8.50 10.89
N ARG A 256 5.80 -8.39 9.75
CA ARG A 256 4.34 -8.27 9.71
C ARG A 256 3.74 -9.60 9.26
N ASN A 257 2.60 -9.97 9.82
CA ASN A 257 1.80 -11.07 9.31
C ASN A 257 1.16 -10.66 7.98
N PHE A 258 0.97 -11.61 7.09
CA PHE A 258 0.46 -11.30 5.75
C PHE A 258 -0.64 -12.27 5.31
N ILE A 259 -1.66 -11.72 4.67
CA ILE A 259 -2.74 -12.46 4.01
C ILE A 259 -2.91 -11.90 2.60
N GLY A 260 -2.91 -12.76 1.58
CA GLY A 260 -3.12 -12.27 0.22
C GLY A 260 -3.56 -13.34 -0.76
N CYS A 261 -4.08 -12.89 -1.90
CA CYS A 261 -4.46 -13.78 -3.00
C CYS A 261 -4.24 -13.13 -4.36
N ASP A 262 -4.17 -13.99 -5.35
CA ASP A 262 -4.25 -13.62 -6.76
C ASP A 262 -5.06 -14.67 -7.51
N LEU A 263 -5.77 -14.25 -8.54
CA LEU A 263 -6.52 -15.17 -9.39
C LEU A 263 -5.59 -16.08 -10.22
N ASN A 264 -4.39 -15.59 -10.52
CA ASN A 264 -3.38 -16.29 -11.30
C ASN A 264 -2.51 -17.19 -10.42
N PRO A 265 -2.56 -18.54 -10.55
CA PRO A 265 -1.70 -19.44 -9.77
C PRO A 265 -0.21 -19.18 -9.91
N LYS A 266 0.25 -18.69 -11.08
CA LYS A 266 1.64 -18.31 -11.32
C LYS A 266 2.11 -17.20 -10.38
N ALA A 267 1.24 -16.25 -10.02
CA ALA A 267 1.54 -15.21 -9.04
C ALA A 267 1.91 -15.81 -7.67
N ILE A 268 1.18 -16.85 -7.27
CA ILE A 268 1.41 -17.55 -5.99
C ILE A 268 2.73 -18.35 -6.04
N GLU A 269 3.06 -18.99 -7.16
CA GLU A 269 4.33 -19.69 -7.33
C GLU A 269 5.52 -18.72 -7.24
N ILE A 270 5.43 -17.57 -7.92
CA ILE A 270 6.46 -16.52 -7.86
C ILE A 270 6.60 -16.00 -6.43
N THR A 271 5.47 -15.74 -5.76
CA THR A 271 5.48 -15.26 -4.37
C THR A 271 6.17 -16.27 -3.45
N LYS A 272 5.83 -17.57 -3.55
CA LYS A 272 6.49 -18.63 -2.76
C LYS A 272 8.00 -18.68 -3.00
N ALA A 273 8.43 -18.61 -4.26
CA ALA A 273 9.85 -18.57 -4.60
C ALA A 273 10.57 -17.38 -3.95
N ARG A 274 9.96 -16.18 -4.00
CA ARG A 274 10.52 -14.96 -3.36
C ARG A 274 10.61 -15.07 -1.84
N LEU A 275 9.61 -15.64 -1.20
CA LEU A 275 9.60 -15.83 0.26
C LEU A 275 10.68 -16.80 0.73
N ASN A 276 10.99 -17.82 -0.08
CA ASN A 276 12.01 -18.82 0.20
C ASN A 276 13.45 -18.41 -0.21
N GLY A 277 13.69 -17.12 -0.48
CA GLY A 277 15.02 -16.61 -0.83
C GLY A 277 15.36 -16.62 -2.32
N GLY A 278 14.41 -16.94 -3.20
CA GLY A 278 14.50 -16.71 -4.65
C GLY A 278 14.51 -15.20 -4.92
N GLN A 279 15.33 -14.77 -5.90
CA GLN A 279 15.40 -13.36 -6.33
C GLN A 279 14.11 -12.88 -6.94
#